data_4d32196269cd8935f618aa8d17e26e2b
#
_entry.id   4d32196269cd8935f618aa8d17e26e2b
#
_cell.length_a   1.000
_cell.length_b   1.000
_cell.length_c   1.000
_cell.angle_alpha   90.00
_cell.angle_beta   90.00
_cell.angle_gamma   90.00
#
_symmetry.space_group_name_H-M   'P 1'
#
loop_
_entity.id
_entity.type
_entity.pdbx_description
1 polymer ?
#
loop_
_entity_poly.entity_id
_entity_poly.type
_entity_poly.pdbx_seq_one_letter_code
_entity_poly.pdbx_strand_id
1 'polypeptide(L)'
;SALSVAPSLYGRFGQGVVDDHLHVLWGFSKDFCASGFRVGCCVSRNRRLHDKLGNVGYFSAASNITQYALASLLEDAHFVQKFLKENAHRLSVSYRKLTAALVAAGIPFVEATASIFMVIDLRRGLRAGTWEAEKELWDRIAEEGKVLLTPGFDMHFKEPGFFRVCYAWVPPGSLPLAVSRIKGILDQVEASKEQRI
;
A
#
# COMPACT_ATOMS: atom_id res chain seq x y z
N SER A 1 8.03 -14.51 6.14
CA SER A 1 8.82 -13.54 5.38
C SER A 1 9.21 -14.16 4.03
N ALA A 2 9.57 -13.33 3.02
CA ALA A 2 10.03 -13.84 1.73
C ALA A 2 11.26 -14.78 1.88
N LEU A 3 12.10 -14.55 2.87
CA LEU A 3 13.23 -15.44 3.20
C LEU A 3 12.79 -16.79 3.76
N SER A 4 11.62 -16.88 4.39
CA SER A 4 11.08 -18.16 4.88
C SER A 4 10.51 -19.04 3.77
N VAL A 5 10.27 -18.49 2.59
CA VAL A 5 9.79 -19.22 1.41
C VAL A 5 10.94 -19.83 0.62
N ALA A 6 12.16 -19.31 0.76
CA ALA A 6 13.34 -19.78 0.03
C ALA A 6 13.56 -21.30 0.12
N PRO A 7 13.47 -21.96 1.33
CA PRO A 7 13.64 -23.41 1.42
C PRO A 7 12.64 -24.22 0.59
N SER A 8 11.40 -23.78 0.45
CA SER A 8 10.40 -24.48 -0.36
C SER A 8 10.66 -24.35 -1.86
N LEU A 9 11.34 -23.27 -2.28
CA LEU A 9 11.74 -23.04 -3.67
C LEU A 9 12.98 -23.85 -4.05
N TYR A 10 13.86 -24.15 -3.08
CA TYR A 10 15.07 -24.94 -3.34
C TYR A 10 14.76 -26.32 -3.89
N GLY A 11 13.72 -26.98 -3.38
CA GLY A 11 13.30 -28.29 -3.89
C GLY A 11 12.75 -28.26 -5.31
N ARG A 12 12.22 -27.10 -5.74
CA ARG A 12 11.60 -26.95 -7.06
C ARG A 12 12.60 -26.47 -8.13
N PHE A 13 13.50 -25.57 -7.79
CA PHE A 13 14.35 -24.86 -8.75
C PHE A 13 15.86 -25.10 -8.56
N GLY A 14 16.27 -25.75 -7.45
CA GLY A 14 17.64 -25.88 -7.04
C GLY A 14 18.17 -24.66 -6.27
N GLN A 15 19.04 -24.90 -5.28
CA GLN A 15 19.54 -23.85 -4.39
C GLN A 15 20.28 -22.74 -5.13
N GLY A 16 21.17 -23.06 -6.06
CA GLY A 16 21.95 -22.07 -6.80
C GLY A 16 21.07 -21.11 -7.62
N VAL A 17 20.04 -21.64 -8.27
CA VAL A 17 19.08 -20.82 -9.04
C VAL A 17 18.31 -19.86 -8.12
N VAL A 18 17.83 -20.36 -6.97
CA VAL A 18 17.09 -19.53 -6.02
C VAL A 18 18.00 -18.46 -5.41
N ASP A 19 19.23 -18.81 -5.05
CA ASP A 19 20.18 -17.88 -4.46
C ASP A 19 20.60 -16.78 -5.45
N ASP A 20 20.67 -17.08 -6.74
CA ASP A 20 21.01 -16.11 -7.77
C ASP A 20 19.83 -15.22 -8.22
N HIS A 21 18.60 -15.68 -8.07
CA HIS A 21 17.40 -14.99 -8.60
C HIS A 21 16.40 -14.53 -7.55
N LEU A 22 16.54 -14.95 -6.29
CA LEU A 22 15.67 -14.48 -5.22
C LEU A 22 16.30 -13.30 -4.48
N HIS A 23 15.70 -12.15 -4.62
CA HIS A 23 16.11 -10.92 -3.94
C HIS A 23 14.93 -10.38 -3.11
N VAL A 24 15.22 -9.93 -1.88
CA VAL A 24 14.23 -9.33 -1.00
C VAL A 24 14.56 -7.85 -0.86
N LEU A 25 13.62 -7.00 -1.30
CA LEU A 25 13.66 -5.56 -1.07
C LEU A 25 12.76 -5.24 0.12
N TRP A 26 13.30 -4.55 1.10
CA TRP A 26 12.54 -4.14 2.27
C TRP A 26 12.91 -2.71 2.68
N GLY A 27 12.01 -2.01 3.36
CA GLY A 27 12.25 -0.63 3.77
C GLY A 27 11.53 -0.24 5.05
N PHE A 28 12.10 0.69 5.78
CA PHE A 28 11.58 1.20 7.05
C PHE A 28 10.33 2.06 6.89
N SER A 29 10.03 2.50 5.66
CA SER A 29 8.97 3.47 5.38
C SER A 29 7.59 3.09 5.91
N LYS A 30 7.23 1.80 5.83
CA LYS A 30 5.88 1.32 6.18
C LYS A 30 5.87 0.63 7.54
N ASP A 31 6.75 -0.36 7.75
CA ASP A 31 6.74 -1.18 8.96
C ASP A 31 7.12 -0.37 10.22
N PHE A 32 7.99 0.62 10.07
CA PHE A 32 8.44 1.49 11.16
C PHE A 32 7.91 2.93 11.08
N CYS A 33 6.97 3.22 10.16
CA CYS A 33 6.45 4.58 9.93
C CYS A 33 7.54 5.63 9.66
N ALA A 34 8.69 5.19 9.15
CA ALA A 34 9.92 5.98 9.00
C ALA A 34 10.18 6.37 7.54
N SER A 35 9.15 6.77 6.80
CA SER A 35 9.27 7.11 5.37
C SER A 35 10.21 8.29 5.10
N GLY A 36 10.30 9.24 6.03
CA GLY A 36 11.22 10.38 5.96
C GLY A 36 12.69 10.01 6.07
N PHE A 37 13.03 8.87 6.64
CA PHE A 37 14.42 8.41 6.79
C PHE A 37 15.04 7.94 5.48
N ARG A 38 14.22 7.62 4.46
CA ARG A 38 14.66 7.21 3.13
C ARG A 38 15.61 6.01 3.14
N VAL A 39 15.35 5.00 4.00
CA VAL A 39 16.19 3.82 4.17
C VAL A 39 15.45 2.56 3.77
N GLY A 40 16.11 1.75 2.99
CA GLY A 40 15.71 0.40 2.64
C GLY A 40 16.92 -0.51 2.57
N CYS A 41 16.68 -1.80 2.41
CA CYS A 41 17.73 -2.78 2.21
C CYS A 41 17.35 -3.77 1.11
N CYS A 42 18.38 -4.29 0.46
CA CYS A 42 18.29 -5.41 -0.45
C CYS A 42 19.01 -6.60 0.19
N VAL A 43 18.30 -7.70 0.37
CA VAL A 43 18.86 -8.96 0.85
C VAL A 43 18.92 -9.93 -0.32
N SER A 44 20.11 -10.41 -0.62
CA SER A 44 20.37 -11.32 -1.72
C SER A 44 21.55 -12.23 -1.38
N ARG A 45 21.63 -13.39 -2.00
CA ARG A 45 22.81 -14.25 -1.99
C ARG A 45 23.65 -14.12 -3.28
N ASN A 46 23.14 -13.41 -4.26
CA ASN A 46 23.82 -13.15 -5.51
C ASN A 46 24.96 -12.13 -5.31
N ARG A 47 26.21 -12.62 -5.34
CA ARG A 47 27.41 -11.78 -5.17
C ARG A 47 27.55 -10.72 -6.27
N ARG A 48 27.22 -11.08 -7.53
CA ARG A 48 27.30 -10.13 -8.65
C ARG A 48 26.36 -8.94 -8.46
N LEU A 49 25.17 -9.19 -7.90
CA LEU A 49 24.25 -8.12 -7.54
C LEU A 49 24.84 -7.23 -6.44
N HIS A 50 25.43 -7.82 -5.39
CA HIS A 50 26.07 -7.03 -4.32
C HIS A 50 27.21 -6.15 -4.85
N ASP A 51 28.08 -6.69 -5.72
CA ASP A 51 29.18 -5.92 -6.30
C ASP A 51 28.66 -4.73 -7.12
N LYS A 52 27.61 -4.93 -7.91
CA LYS A 52 26.98 -3.85 -8.69
C LYS A 52 26.27 -2.82 -7.81
N LEU A 53 25.52 -3.26 -6.80
CA LEU A 53 24.88 -2.38 -5.84
C LEU A 53 25.90 -1.59 -5.02
N GLY A 54 27.03 -2.19 -4.65
CA GLY A 54 28.12 -1.52 -3.97
C GLY A 54 28.70 -0.34 -4.78
N ASN A 55 28.88 -0.55 -6.07
CA ASN A 55 29.40 0.50 -6.97
C ASN A 55 28.41 1.67 -7.14
N VAL A 56 27.11 1.40 -7.22
CA VAL A 56 26.06 2.43 -7.36
C VAL A 56 25.70 3.03 -6.02
N GLY A 57 25.73 2.23 -4.96
CA GLY A 57 25.27 2.58 -3.62
C GLY A 57 26.07 3.69 -2.95
N TYR A 58 27.32 3.90 -3.37
CA TYR A 58 28.16 4.97 -2.81
C TYR A 58 27.51 6.36 -2.90
N PHE A 59 26.88 6.65 -4.03
CA PHE A 59 26.19 7.94 -4.26
C PHE A 59 24.72 7.95 -3.79
N SER A 60 24.17 6.82 -3.42
CA SER A 60 22.78 6.63 -3.01
C SER A 60 22.65 6.11 -1.58
N ALA A 61 23.73 6.08 -0.83
CA ALA A 61 23.75 5.57 0.53
C ALA A 61 22.89 6.45 1.45
N ALA A 62 22.19 5.81 2.39
CA ALA A 62 21.51 6.53 3.44
C ALA A 62 22.50 7.32 4.31
N SER A 63 22.08 8.48 4.80
CA SER A 63 22.88 9.31 5.72
C SER A 63 23.43 8.49 6.90
N ASN A 64 24.68 8.67 7.26
CA ASN A 64 25.29 7.99 8.41
C ASN A 64 24.56 8.29 9.72
N ILE A 65 24.04 9.51 9.90
CA ILE A 65 23.23 9.88 11.07
C ILE A 65 21.94 9.04 11.11
N THR A 66 21.27 8.87 9.96
CA THR A 66 20.08 8.06 9.86
C THR A 66 20.39 6.58 10.13
N GLN A 67 21.49 6.06 9.58
CA GLN A 67 21.92 4.70 9.83
C GLN A 67 22.22 4.45 11.32
N TYR A 68 22.92 5.37 11.97
CA TYR A 68 23.20 5.30 13.40
C TYR A 68 21.92 5.29 14.25
N ALA A 69 20.99 6.20 13.96
CA ALA A 69 19.70 6.24 14.67
C ALA A 69 18.89 4.95 14.50
N LEU A 70 18.87 4.40 13.28
CA LEU A 70 18.19 3.13 13.01
C LEU A 70 18.89 1.93 13.66
N ALA A 71 20.22 1.90 13.67
CA ALA A 71 20.97 0.86 14.35
C ALA A 71 20.65 0.86 15.85
N SER A 72 20.71 2.02 16.51
CA SER A 72 20.36 2.16 17.93
C SER A 72 18.90 1.72 18.22
N LEU A 73 17.96 2.05 17.32
CA LEU A 73 16.57 1.59 17.45
C LEU A 73 16.44 0.06 17.34
N LEU A 74 17.17 -0.55 16.39
CA LEU A 74 17.10 -1.98 16.13
C LEU A 74 17.81 -2.83 17.18
N GLU A 75 18.78 -2.27 17.89
CA GLU A 75 19.49 -2.93 19.02
C GLU A 75 18.55 -3.20 20.20
N ASP A 76 17.50 -2.36 20.39
CA ASP A 76 16.45 -2.64 21.37
C ASP A 76 15.40 -3.63 20.82
N ALA A 77 15.71 -4.91 20.90
CA ALA A 77 14.82 -5.99 20.42
C ALA A 77 13.44 -5.97 21.11
N HIS A 78 13.37 -5.57 22.39
CA HIS A 78 12.12 -5.50 23.12
C HIS A 78 11.24 -4.37 22.57
N PHE A 79 11.82 -3.19 22.35
CA PHE A 79 11.12 -2.06 21.71
C PHE A 79 10.62 -2.45 20.32
N VAL A 80 11.48 -3.05 19.48
CA VAL A 80 11.11 -3.46 18.12
C VAL A 80 9.91 -4.40 18.12
N GLN A 81 9.93 -5.45 18.95
CA GLN A 81 8.81 -6.39 19.04
C GLN A 81 7.52 -5.72 19.52
N LYS A 82 7.59 -4.90 20.54
CA LYS A 82 6.45 -4.15 21.07
C LYS A 82 5.89 -3.17 20.03
N PHE A 83 6.74 -2.45 19.34
CA PHE A 83 6.37 -1.49 18.29
C PHE A 83 5.65 -2.20 17.14
N LEU A 84 6.21 -3.28 16.58
CA LEU A 84 5.62 -4.01 15.47
C LEU A 84 4.27 -4.63 15.85
N LYS A 85 4.14 -5.18 17.06
CA LYS A 85 2.87 -5.72 17.57
C LYS A 85 1.80 -4.65 17.70
N GLU A 86 2.14 -3.50 18.27
CA GLU A 86 1.22 -2.39 18.44
C GLU A 86 0.83 -1.77 17.09
N ASN A 87 1.79 -1.60 16.17
CA ASN A 87 1.52 -1.12 14.82
C ASN A 87 0.55 -2.06 14.08
N ALA A 88 0.77 -3.36 14.11
CA ALA A 88 -0.12 -4.34 13.51
C ALA A 88 -1.52 -4.30 14.12
N HIS A 89 -1.63 -4.13 15.45
CA HIS A 89 -2.90 -3.98 16.13
C HIS A 89 -3.67 -2.73 15.66
N ARG A 90 -3.02 -1.57 15.62
CA ARG A 90 -3.62 -0.30 15.16
C ARG A 90 -4.05 -0.38 13.70
N LEU A 91 -3.23 -0.94 12.83
CA LEU A 91 -3.60 -1.16 11.43
C LEU A 91 -4.81 -2.08 11.29
N SER A 92 -4.89 -3.14 12.08
CA SER A 92 -6.05 -4.04 12.10
C SER A 92 -7.34 -3.32 12.53
N VAL A 93 -7.27 -2.40 13.50
CA VAL A 93 -8.42 -1.57 13.92
C VAL A 93 -8.88 -0.67 12.77
N SER A 94 -7.95 0.02 12.10
CA SER A 94 -8.26 0.88 10.96
C SER A 94 -8.86 0.09 9.81
N TYR A 95 -8.26 -1.05 9.46
CA TYR A 95 -8.74 -1.94 8.40
C TYR A 95 -10.17 -2.39 8.66
N ARG A 96 -10.47 -2.91 9.86
CA ARG A 96 -11.83 -3.34 10.22
C ARG A 96 -12.86 -2.23 10.14
N LYS A 97 -12.51 -1.00 10.56
CA LYS A 97 -13.42 0.15 10.46
C LYS A 97 -13.68 0.53 9.00
N LEU A 98 -12.64 0.53 8.17
CA LEU A 98 -12.79 0.81 6.74
C LEU A 98 -13.65 -0.26 6.06
N THR A 99 -13.33 -1.54 6.23
CA THR A 99 -14.05 -2.63 5.56
C THR A 99 -15.50 -2.71 6.00
N ALA A 100 -15.81 -2.51 7.29
CA ALA A 100 -17.19 -2.44 7.77
C ALA A 100 -17.98 -1.30 7.11
N ALA A 101 -17.35 -0.13 6.95
CA ALA A 101 -17.98 1.01 6.27
C ALA A 101 -18.18 0.73 4.77
N LEU A 102 -17.21 0.12 4.09
CA LEU A 102 -17.32 -0.25 2.68
C LEU A 102 -18.44 -1.27 2.43
N VAL A 103 -18.54 -2.30 3.30
CA VAL A 103 -19.65 -3.28 3.24
C VAL A 103 -20.99 -2.59 3.42
N ALA A 104 -21.14 -1.72 4.42
CA ALA A 104 -22.36 -0.98 4.66
C ALA A 104 -22.74 -0.02 3.52
N ALA A 105 -21.74 0.49 2.79
CA ALA A 105 -21.94 1.35 1.62
C ALA A 105 -22.15 0.57 0.31
N GLY A 106 -22.04 -0.76 0.31
CA GLY A 106 -22.10 -1.59 -0.89
C GLY A 106 -20.95 -1.32 -1.87
N ILE A 107 -19.77 -0.95 -1.35
CA ILE A 107 -18.57 -0.71 -2.16
C ILE A 107 -17.69 -1.96 -2.12
N PRO A 108 -17.49 -2.65 -3.25
CA PRO A 108 -16.62 -3.81 -3.30
C PRO A 108 -15.15 -3.44 -3.09
N PHE A 109 -14.37 -4.36 -2.53
CA PHE A 109 -12.96 -4.16 -2.30
C PHE A 109 -12.18 -5.48 -2.39
N VAL A 110 -10.89 -5.39 -2.62
CA VAL A 110 -9.96 -6.52 -2.53
C VAL A 110 -9.50 -6.66 -1.10
N GLU A 111 -9.69 -7.84 -0.50
CA GLU A 111 -9.22 -8.09 0.86
C GLU A 111 -7.69 -7.95 0.95
N ALA A 112 -7.25 -7.21 1.96
CA ALA A 112 -5.83 -7.02 2.24
C ALA A 112 -5.44 -7.81 3.50
N THR A 113 -4.49 -8.71 3.35
CA THR A 113 -3.94 -9.50 4.45
C THR A 113 -2.73 -8.85 5.11
N ALA A 114 -2.19 -7.81 4.49
CA ALA A 114 -1.01 -7.06 4.93
C ALA A 114 -1.00 -5.65 4.31
N SER A 115 0.03 -4.84 4.62
CA SER A 115 0.21 -3.49 4.11
C SER A 115 -0.63 -2.44 4.85
N ILE A 116 -0.57 -1.21 4.36
CA ILE A 116 -1.35 -0.06 4.81
C ILE A 116 -2.36 0.41 3.75
N PHE A 117 -2.44 -0.34 2.65
CA PHE A 117 -3.25 -0.04 1.49
C PHE A 117 -4.21 -1.17 1.17
N MET A 118 -5.34 -0.81 0.57
CA MET A 118 -6.25 -1.74 -0.07
C MET A 118 -6.81 -1.14 -1.36
N VAL A 119 -7.40 -1.96 -2.22
CA VAL A 119 -8.04 -1.54 -3.45
C VAL A 119 -9.55 -1.64 -3.28
N ILE A 120 -10.25 -0.58 -3.69
CA ILE A 120 -11.71 -0.52 -3.75
C ILE A 120 -12.17 -0.40 -5.20
N ASP A 121 -13.35 -0.94 -5.48
CA ASP A 121 -13.98 -0.92 -6.80
C ASP A 121 -15.07 0.17 -6.83
N LEU A 122 -14.82 1.22 -7.60
CA LEU A 122 -15.74 2.34 -7.80
C LEU A 122 -16.28 2.39 -9.24
N ARG A 123 -16.19 1.29 -10.01
CA ARG A 123 -16.63 1.24 -11.42
C ARG A 123 -18.09 1.66 -11.60
N ARG A 124 -18.95 1.44 -10.63
CA ARG A 124 -20.36 1.90 -10.67
C ARG A 124 -20.48 3.43 -10.78
N GLY A 125 -19.50 4.17 -10.26
CA GLY A 125 -19.42 5.63 -10.34
C GLY A 125 -18.84 6.18 -11.64
N LEU A 126 -18.37 5.33 -12.57
CA LEU A 126 -17.89 5.78 -13.87
C LEU A 126 -19.05 6.06 -14.81
N ARG A 127 -19.03 7.19 -15.50
CA ARG A 127 -20.00 7.50 -16.59
C ARG A 127 -19.78 6.64 -17.82
N ALA A 128 -18.54 6.25 -18.07
CA ALA A 128 -18.11 5.33 -19.12
C ALA A 128 -16.92 4.52 -18.63
N GLY A 129 -16.60 3.39 -19.24
CA GLY A 129 -15.46 2.53 -18.89
C GLY A 129 -14.14 3.09 -19.44
N THR A 130 -13.83 4.36 -19.20
CA THR A 130 -12.65 5.05 -19.74
C THR A 130 -11.83 5.69 -18.62
N TRP A 131 -10.55 5.95 -18.90
CA TRP A 131 -9.64 6.61 -17.95
C TRP A 131 -10.01 8.06 -17.69
N GLU A 132 -10.61 8.74 -18.67
CA GLU A 132 -11.16 10.09 -18.53
C GLU A 132 -12.30 10.10 -17.51
N ALA A 133 -13.19 9.11 -17.57
CA ALA A 133 -14.30 8.98 -16.61
C ALA A 133 -13.78 8.64 -15.19
N GLU A 134 -12.68 7.87 -15.08
CA GLU A 134 -12.02 7.63 -13.78
C GLU A 134 -11.45 8.94 -13.23
N LYS A 135 -10.79 9.73 -14.07
CA LYS A 135 -10.25 11.03 -13.66
C LYS A 135 -11.35 11.98 -13.20
N GLU A 136 -12.47 12.07 -13.94
CA GLU A 136 -13.64 12.88 -13.51
C GLU A 136 -14.17 12.42 -12.14
N LEU A 137 -14.31 11.12 -11.93
CA LEU A 137 -14.75 10.58 -10.65
C LEU A 137 -13.76 10.90 -9.53
N TRP A 138 -12.46 10.75 -9.81
CA TRP A 138 -11.39 11.07 -8.85
C TRP A 138 -11.41 12.55 -8.46
N ASP A 139 -11.50 13.45 -9.43
CA ASP A 139 -11.60 14.91 -9.20
C ASP A 139 -12.82 15.24 -8.31
N ARG A 140 -13.98 14.65 -8.58
CA ARG A 140 -15.18 14.84 -7.76
C ARG A 140 -15.01 14.30 -6.34
N ILE A 141 -14.42 13.13 -6.16
CA ILE A 141 -14.15 12.57 -4.83
C ILE A 141 -13.19 13.49 -4.05
N ALA A 142 -12.18 14.03 -4.71
CA ALA A 142 -11.23 14.94 -4.09
C ALA A 142 -11.84 16.32 -3.78
N GLU A 143 -12.56 16.92 -4.72
CA GLU A 143 -13.04 18.29 -4.60
C GLU A 143 -14.35 18.41 -3.83
N GLU A 144 -15.34 17.55 -4.11
CA GLU A 144 -16.65 17.58 -3.45
C GLU A 144 -16.59 16.73 -2.15
N GLY A 145 -16.06 15.51 -2.23
CA GLY A 145 -15.97 14.57 -1.11
C GLY A 145 -14.89 14.90 -0.10
N LYS A 146 -13.88 15.71 -0.47
CA LYS A 146 -12.69 15.99 0.34
C LYS A 146 -11.98 14.71 0.80
N VAL A 147 -11.94 13.72 -0.09
CA VAL A 147 -11.26 12.43 0.13
C VAL A 147 -10.24 12.23 -0.98
N LEU A 148 -8.99 12.06 -0.61
CA LEU A 148 -7.91 11.81 -1.57
C LEU A 148 -7.63 10.31 -1.66
N LEU A 149 -7.83 9.75 -2.85
CA LEU A 149 -7.51 8.38 -3.21
C LEU A 149 -6.37 8.37 -4.23
N THR A 150 -5.71 7.22 -4.42
CA THR A 150 -4.83 7.03 -5.57
C THR A 150 -5.62 6.36 -6.68
N PRO A 151 -5.76 6.99 -7.85
CA PRO A 151 -6.53 6.44 -8.95
C PRO A 151 -5.80 5.27 -9.65
N GLY A 152 -6.54 4.47 -10.39
CA GLY A 152 -6.03 3.29 -11.06
C GLY A 152 -5.04 3.59 -12.16
N PHE A 153 -5.21 4.70 -12.88
CA PHE A 153 -4.27 5.11 -13.93
C PHE A 153 -2.85 5.35 -13.38
N ASP A 154 -2.71 5.93 -12.19
CA ASP A 154 -1.41 6.11 -11.53
C ASP A 154 -0.80 4.79 -11.06
N MET A 155 -1.63 3.77 -10.90
CA MET A 155 -1.25 2.43 -10.46
C MET A 155 -1.04 1.46 -11.63
N HIS A 156 -1.20 1.92 -12.85
CA HIS A 156 -1.13 1.11 -14.07
C HIS A 156 -2.06 -0.12 -14.05
N PHE A 157 -3.27 0.03 -13.49
CA PHE A 157 -4.28 -1.02 -13.56
C PHE A 157 -4.71 -1.27 -15.01
N LYS A 158 -5.24 -2.48 -15.27
CA LYS A 158 -5.63 -2.87 -16.64
C LYS A 158 -6.92 -2.21 -17.10
N GLU A 159 -7.77 -1.79 -16.17
CA GLU A 159 -9.08 -1.19 -16.41
C GLU A 159 -9.35 -0.07 -15.40
N PRO A 160 -10.13 0.96 -15.78
CA PRO A 160 -10.45 2.07 -14.91
C PRO A 160 -11.47 1.72 -13.84
N GLY A 161 -11.49 2.51 -12.77
CA GLY A 161 -12.48 2.45 -11.69
C GLY A 161 -12.02 1.75 -10.42
N PHE A 162 -10.78 1.29 -10.39
CA PHE A 162 -10.16 0.78 -9.17
C PHE A 162 -9.28 1.84 -8.51
N PHE A 163 -9.48 2.04 -7.22
CA PHE A 163 -8.76 3.05 -6.45
C PHE A 163 -8.04 2.45 -5.27
N ARG A 164 -6.82 2.92 -5.00
CA ARG A 164 -6.08 2.54 -3.79
C ARG A 164 -6.42 3.47 -2.64
N VAL A 165 -6.79 2.88 -1.51
CA VAL A 165 -7.03 3.57 -0.24
C VAL A 165 -5.87 3.31 0.72
N CYS A 166 -5.37 4.36 1.38
CA CYS A 166 -4.50 4.25 2.54
C CYS A 166 -5.36 4.35 3.81
N TYR A 167 -5.43 3.28 4.60
CA TYR A 167 -6.22 3.27 5.83
C TYR A 167 -5.41 3.58 7.09
N ALA A 168 -4.12 3.89 6.92
CA ALA A 168 -3.20 4.19 8.02
C ALA A 168 -2.94 5.68 8.22
N TRP A 169 -3.37 6.54 7.29
CA TRP A 169 -2.98 7.95 7.28
C TRP A 169 -3.85 8.82 8.19
N VAL A 170 -5.12 8.49 8.33
CA VAL A 170 -6.10 9.26 9.11
C VAL A 170 -6.51 8.53 10.38
N PRO A 171 -7.01 9.23 11.41
CA PRO A 171 -7.59 8.58 12.58
C PRO A 171 -8.66 7.56 12.16
N PRO A 172 -8.70 6.37 12.79
CA PRO A 172 -9.64 5.32 12.39
C PRO A 172 -11.12 5.73 12.41
N GLY A 173 -11.47 6.72 13.24
CA GLY A 173 -12.83 7.29 13.31
C GLY A 173 -13.24 8.09 12.08
N SER A 174 -12.30 8.58 11.28
CA SER A 174 -12.58 9.35 10.05
C SER A 174 -12.86 8.46 8.83
N LEU A 175 -12.52 7.19 8.88
CA LEU A 175 -12.67 6.27 7.74
C LEU A 175 -14.14 6.06 7.33
N PRO A 176 -15.10 5.85 8.26
CA PRO A 176 -16.52 5.75 7.89
C PRO A 176 -17.06 7.03 7.23
N LEU A 177 -16.61 8.21 7.69
CA LEU A 177 -17.01 9.48 7.08
C LEU A 177 -16.47 9.59 5.64
N ALA A 178 -15.21 9.19 5.40
CA ALA A 178 -14.66 9.18 4.05
C ALA A 178 -15.46 8.27 3.12
N VAL A 179 -15.81 7.06 3.58
CA VAL A 179 -16.64 6.12 2.80
C VAL A 179 -18.04 6.69 2.52
N SER A 180 -18.67 7.32 3.51
CA SER A 180 -19.98 7.96 3.33
C SER A 180 -19.95 9.06 2.27
N ARG A 181 -18.90 9.87 2.22
CA ARG A 181 -18.69 10.91 1.21
C ARG A 181 -18.49 10.33 -0.18
N ILE A 182 -17.67 9.28 -0.30
CA ILE A 182 -17.50 8.56 -1.57
C ILE A 182 -18.85 8.03 -2.03
N LYS A 183 -19.59 7.34 -1.14
CA LYS A 183 -20.91 6.80 -1.47
C LYS A 183 -21.84 7.89 -2.00
N GLY A 184 -21.92 9.05 -1.36
CA GLY A 184 -22.77 10.16 -1.79
C GLY A 184 -22.47 10.59 -3.24
N ILE A 185 -21.20 10.62 -3.63
CA ILE A 185 -20.80 10.95 -5.01
C ILE A 185 -21.21 9.84 -5.99
N LEU A 186 -21.01 8.58 -5.60
CA LEU A 186 -21.42 7.45 -6.43
C LEU A 186 -22.94 7.47 -6.69
N ASP A 187 -23.73 7.69 -5.65
CA ASP A 187 -25.19 7.76 -5.74
C ASP A 187 -25.66 8.91 -6.65
N GLN A 188 -25.00 10.06 -6.61
CA GLN A 188 -25.29 11.18 -7.53
C GLN A 188 -24.97 10.83 -9.00
N VAL A 189 -23.89 10.11 -9.26
CA VAL A 189 -23.56 9.66 -10.62
C VAL A 189 -24.59 8.67 -11.13
N GLU A 190 -25.01 7.72 -10.31
CA GLU A 190 -26.04 6.73 -10.66
C GLU A 190 -27.39 7.42 -10.98
N ALA A 191 -27.85 8.32 -10.13
CA ALA A 191 -29.07 9.10 -10.37
C ALA A 191 -29.01 9.91 -11.69
N SER A 192 -27.84 10.45 -12.02
CA SER A 192 -27.64 11.19 -13.27
C SER A 192 -27.67 10.31 -14.54
N LYS A 193 -27.35 9.01 -14.41
CA LYS A 193 -27.45 8.05 -15.51
C LYS A 193 -28.90 7.66 -15.80
N GLU A 194 -29.69 7.44 -14.74
CA GLU A 194 -31.10 7.07 -14.85
C GLU A 194 -31.95 8.16 -15.50
N GLN A 195 -31.60 9.44 -15.31
CA GLN A 195 -32.30 10.58 -15.92
C GLN A 195 -32.01 10.77 -17.42
N ARG A 196 -31.03 10.07 -17.98
CA ARG A 196 -30.63 10.18 -19.39
C ARG A 196 -31.13 9.04 -20.27
N ILE A 197 -31.82 8.06 -19.68
CA ILE A 197 -32.52 6.97 -20.36
C ILE A 197 -33.98 7.34 -20.55
#